data_29c69473ea29b66dbcdb8a48ac07c542
#
_entry.id   29c69473ea29b66dbcdb8a48ac07c542
#
_cell.length_a   1.000
_cell.length_b   1.000
_cell.length_c   1.000
_cell.angle_alpha   90.00
_cell.angle_beta   90.00
_cell.angle_gamma   90.00
#
_symmetry.space_group_name_H-M   'P 1'
#
loop_
_entity.id
_entity.type
_entity.pdbx_description
1 polymer ?
#
loop_
_entity_poly.entity_id
_entity_poly.type
_entity_poly.pdbx_seq_one_letter_code
_entity_poly.pdbx_strand_id
1 'polypeptide(L)'
;MREPGIVLYKRRDFGEKFTVTFRFIRENWKPLLKYLTAFLLPIAILQGFSMSAYMDNAFKAGLYASSGAEENGMLALLGLPYLFLIVFSLLGGILLYAVFYALFITYDRREKGLRGVTWSALSAEFLRCLKRSATCFGFIILLLVLYLVLMVLLASLSAATLIVTVPLLLACLVPIMIFYPAYMLDERSAGIWNTFLWSMHNGFKCWGGSFLILFVCNLLMSVLSGLLSVPMYVVLIVRAFLVGASGQVADGGMLFDVLQYFTSVLTLYASYLSTVVVLLGATYQYGHIREKMDAVTVDEDIENFDKL
;
A
#
# COMPACT_ATOMS: atom_id res chain seq x y z
N MET A 1 -4.14 -31.80 16.41
CA MET A 1 -2.97 -31.00 16.82
C MET A 1 -3.10 -29.61 16.24
N ARG A 2 -3.05 -28.54 17.02
CA ARG A 2 -3.02 -27.17 16.50
C ARG A 2 -1.61 -26.92 16.02
N GLU A 3 -1.44 -26.49 14.78
CA GLU A 3 -0.15 -26.00 14.32
C GLU A 3 0.22 -24.74 15.14
N PRO A 4 1.46 -24.62 15.61
CA PRO A 4 1.89 -23.46 16.35
C PRO A 4 1.64 -22.19 15.54
N GLY A 5 1.24 -21.10 16.21
CA GLY A 5 1.03 -19.80 15.58
C GLY A 5 2.27 -19.37 14.77
N ILE A 6 2.08 -18.53 13.77
CA ILE A 6 3.18 -18.06 12.94
C ILE A 6 3.96 -17.01 13.77
N VAL A 7 5.16 -17.36 14.21
CA VAL A 7 6.05 -16.46 14.95
C VAL A 7 6.58 -15.37 14.04
N LEU A 8 6.60 -14.11 14.49
CA LEU A 8 7.11 -12.98 13.68
C LEU A 8 8.64 -13.02 13.59
N TYR A 9 9.33 -13.03 14.71
CA TYR A 9 10.79 -12.97 14.78
C TYR A 9 11.40 -14.36 14.60
N LYS A 10 11.78 -14.66 13.37
CA LYS A 10 12.44 -15.91 12.99
C LYS A 10 13.28 -15.68 11.74
N ARG A 11 14.49 -16.26 11.72
CA ARG A 11 15.29 -16.33 10.46
C ARG A 11 14.59 -17.27 9.50
N ARG A 12 14.19 -16.75 8.33
CA ARG A 12 13.49 -17.49 7.26
C ARG A 12 14.23 -17.37 5.96
N ASP A 13 14.23 -18.42 5.19
CA ASP A 13 14.62 -18.36 3.79
C ASP A 13 13.53 -17.68 2.94
N PHE A 14 13.79 -17.52 1.65
CA PHE A 14 12.85 -16.86 0.73
C PHE A 14 11.53 -17.62 0.61
N GLY A 15 11.58 -18.94 0.43
CA GLY A 15 10.40 -19.81 0.28
C GLY A 15 9.55 -19.86 1.55
N GLU A 16 10.19 -19.91 2.73
CA GLU A 16 9.47 -19.87 4.01
C GLU A 16 8.69 -18.57 4.19
N LYS A 17 9.25 -17.42 3.79
CA LYS A 17 8.54 -16.11 3.88
C LYS A 17 7.26 -16.10 3.05
N PHE A 18 7.32 -16.66 1.84
CA PHE A 18 6.13 -16.83 1.01
C PHE A 18 5.11 -17.77 1.64
N THR A 19 5.56 -18.93 2.08
CA THR A 19 4.70 -19.94 2.71
C THR A 19 3.96 -19.34 3.90
N VAL A 20 4.63 -18.61 4.80
CA VAL A 20 3.98 -18.00 5.96
C VAL A 20 3.03 -16.86 5.57
N THR A 21 3.34 -16.07 4.54
CA THR A 21 2.46 -15.01 4.02
C THR A 21 1.12 -15.61 3.57
N PHE A 22 1.15 -16.63 2.72
CA PHE A 22 -0.08 -17.27 2.23
C PHE A 22 -0.78 -18.11 3.30
N ARG A 23 -0.04 -18.75 4.20
CA ARG A 23 -0.60 -19.45 5.35
C ARG A 23 -1.40 -18.50 6.24
N PHE A 24 -0.83 -17.31 6.57
CA PHE A 24 -1.54 -16.29 7.35
C PHE A 24 -2.85 -15.86 6.69
N ILE A 25 -2.84 -15.58 5.40
CA ILE A 25 -4.05 -15.23 4.63
C ILE A 25 -5.07 -16.36 4.68
N ARG A 26 -4.66 -17.59 4.38
CA ARG A 26 -5.55 -18.76 4.36
C ARG A 26 -6.21 -19.03 5.71
N GLU A 27 -5.48 -18.88 6.81
CA GLU A 27 -6.00 -19.13 8.15
C GLU A 27 -6.90 -18.00 8.66
N ASN A 28 -6.68 -16.75 8.20
CA ASN A 28 -7.32 -15.56 8.73
C ASN A 28 -8.14 -14.76 7.71
N TRP A 29 -8.46 -15.32 6.53
CA TRP A 29 -9.12 -14.57 5.45
C TRP A 29 -10.47 -13.96 5.84
N LYS A 30 -11.29 -14.68 6.66
CA LYS A 30 -12.61 -14.20 7.09
C LYS A 30 -12.52 -12.92 7.95
N PRO A 31 -11.77 -12.88 9.07
CA PRO A 31 -11.62 -11.65 9.84
C PRO A 31 -10.88 -10.56 9.06
N LEU A 32 -9.86 -10.89 8.26
CA LEU A 32 -9.20 -9.94 7.38
C LEU A 32 -10.20 -9.27 6.43
N LEU A 33 -10.94 -10.06 5.65
CA LEU A 33 -11.92 -9.53 4.72
C LEU A 33 -12.99 -8.69 5.44
N LYS A 34 -13.53 -9.19 6.56
CA LYS A 34 -14.56 -8.49 7.33
C LYS A 34 -14.12 -7.07 7.73
N TYR A 35 -12.97 -6.94 8.36
CA TYR A 35 -12.52 -5.65 8.88
C TYR A 35 -11.95 -4.75 7.78
N LEU A 36 -11.22 -5.29 6.81
CA LEU A 36 -10.76 -4.51 5.67
C LEU A 36 -11.94 -3.96 4.86
N THR A 37 -12.95 -4.78 4.58
CA THR A 37 -14.16 -4.32 3.88
C THR A 37 -14.88 -3.21 4.66
N ALA A 38 -15.08 -3.39 5.96
CA ALA A 38 -15.80 -2.42 6.78
C ALA A 38 -15.17 -1.01 6.75
N PHE A 39 -13.84 -0.93 6.68
CA PHE A 39 -13.12 0.36 6.67
C PHE A 39 -12.75 0.87 5.29
N LEU A 40 -12.40 -0.02 4.36
CA LEU A 40 -11.87 0.39 3.06
C LEU A 40 -12.94 0.51 1.98
N LEU A 41 -14.04 -0.24 2.07
CA LEU A 41 -15.12 -0.12 1.08
C LEU A 41 -15.76 1.28 1.06
N PRO A 42 -16.07 1.94 2.19
CA PRO A 42 -16.57 3.32 2.18
C PRO A 42 -15.60 4.29 1.51
N ILE A 43 -14.29 4.14 1.76
CA ILE A 43 -13.27 4.98 1.10
C ILE A 43 -13.17 4.66 -0.40
N ALA A 44 -13.23 3.38 -0.78
CA ALA A 44 -13.22 2.98 -2.19
C ALA A 44 -14.44 3.52 -2.96
N ILE A 45 -15.61 3.63 -2.31
CA ILE A 45 -16.82 4.23 -2.87
C ILE A 45 -16.58 5.73 -3.16
N LEU A 46 -16.07 6.48 -2.18
CA LEU A 46 -15.75 7.91 -2.36
C LEU A 46 -14.65 8.14 -3.41
N GLN A 47 -13.61 7.33 -3.34
CA GLN A 47 -12.50 7.39 -4.29
C GLN A 47 -12.93 6.97 -5.70
N GLY A 48 -13.83 6.00 -5.82
CA GLY A 48 -14.40 5.55 -7.09
C GLY A 48 -15.15 6.66 -7.83
N PHE A 49 -15.85 7.53 -7.10
CA PHE A 49 -16.46 8.71 -7.68
C PHE A 49 -15.41 9.65 -8.31
N SER A 50 -14.34 9.93 -7.58
CA SER A 50 -13.25 10.77 -8.08
C SER A 50 -12.51 10.11 -9.25
N MET A 51 -12.32 8.79 -9.21
CA MET A 51 -11.69 8.03 -10.28
C MET A 51 -12.54 8.02 -11.55
N SER A 52 -13.86 7.84 -11.42
CA SER A 52 -14.79 7.90 -12.56
C SER A 52 -14.79 9.28 -13.21
N ALA A 53 -14.88 10.35 -12.39
CA ALA A 53 -14.82 11.72 -12.89
C ALA A 53 -13.47 12.05 -13.56
N TYR A 54 -12.36 11.57 -12.97
CA TYR A 54 -11.03 11.74 -13.58
C TYR A 54 -10.93 11.03 -14.93
N MET A 55 -11.42 9.80 -15.04
CA MET A 55 -11.40 9.03 -16.28
C MET A 55 -12.27 9.67 -17.37
N ASP A 56 -13.45 10.19 -17.00
CA ASP A 56 -14.32 10.92 -17.93
C ASP A 56 -13.64 12.19 -18.46
N ASN A 57 -13.06 12.98 -17.55
CA ASN A 57 -12.33 14.18 -17.94
C ASN A 57 -11.06 13.87 -18.75
N ALA A 58 -10.34 12.80 -18.41
CA ALA A 58 -9.16 12.37 -19.18
C ALA A 58 -9.55 11.94 -20.61
N PHE A 59 -10.68 11.25 -20.74
CA PHE A 59 -11.20 10.86 -22.04
C PHE A 59 -11.59 12.08 -22.88
N LYS A 60 -12.33 13.04 -22.31
CA LYS A 60 -12.67 14.32 -22.96
C LYS A 60 -11.42 15.12 -23.36
N ALA A 61 -10.44 15.22 -22.45
CA ALA A 61 -9.17 15.89 -22.70
C ALA A 61 -8.40 15.26 -23.87
N GLY A 62 -8.39 13.93 -24.00
CA GLY A 62 -7.79 13.22 -25.13
C GLY A 62 -8.45 13.56 -26.46
N LEU A 63 -9.78 13.71 -26.49
CA LEU A 63 -10.52 14.14 -27.68
C LEU A 63 -10.24 15.60 -28.04
N TYR A 64 -10.19 16.51 -27.06
CA TYR A 64 -9.85 17.92 -27.29
C TYR A 64 -8.41 18.08 -27.80
N ALA A 65 -7.46 17.33 -27.26
CA ALA A 65 -6.08 17.35 -27.76
C ALA A 65 -5.97 16.92 -29.23
N SER A 66 -6.79 15.96 -29.67
CA SER A 66 -6.85 15.56 -31.09
C SER A 66 -7.49 16.60 -32.01
N SER A 67 -8.28 17.54 -31.46
CA SER A 67 -8.92 18.64 -32.20
C SER A 67 -8.16 19.98 -32.19
N GLY A 68 -6.97 20.02 -31.53
CA GLY A 68 -6.13 21.23 -31.46
C GLY A 68 -6.58 22.28 -30.43
N ALA A 69 -7.33 21.88 -29.40
CA ALA A 69 -7.80 22.76 -28.33
C ALA A 69 -6.66 23.19 -27.37
N GLU A 70 -6.80 24.36 -26.74
CA GLU A 70 -5.79 24.95 -25.87
C GLU A 70 -5.49 24.12 -24.63
N GLU A 71 -4.20 24.02 -24.27
CA GLU A 71 -3.63 23.25 -23.17
C GLU A 71 -4.16 23.64 -21.76
N ASN A 72 -4.51 24.92 -21.58
CA ASN A 72 -5.01 25.45 -20.30
C ASN A 72 -6.38 24.87 -19.87
N GLY A 73 -7.28 24.59 -20.82
CA GLY A 73 -8.57 23.96 -20.56
C GLY A 73 -8.44 22.49 -20.13
N MET A 74 -7.43 21.80 -20.65
CA MET A 74 -7.15 20.40 -20.37
C MET A 74 -6.66 20.18 -18.92
N LEU A 75 -5.77 21.05 -18.42
CA LEU A 75 -5.28 21.00 -17.03
C LEU A 75 -6.40 21.26 -16.01
N ALA A 76 -7.32 22.19 -16.30
CA ALA A 76 -8.44 22.48 -15.41
C ALA A 76 -9.43 21.31 -15.28
N LEU A 77 -9.67 20.56 -16.36
CA LEU A 77 -10.56 19.40 -16.37
C LEU A 77 -10.01 18.22 -15.52
N LEU A 78 -8.70 18.02 -15.52
CA LEU A 78 -8.05 16.93 -14.79
C LEU A 78 -7.81 17.27 -13.31
N GLY A 79 -7.64 18.54 -12.95
CA GLY A 79 -7.08 18.98 -11.68
C GLY A 79 -7.88 18.58 -10.44
N LEU A 80 -9.16 18.92 -10.38
CA LEU A 80 -9.96 18.73 -9.17
C LEU A 80 -10.28 17.25 -8.85
N PRO A 81 -10.75 16.42 -9.80
CA PRO A 81 -10.97 15.00 -9.55
C PRO A 81 -9.68 14.27 -9.19
N TYR A 82 -8.56 14.63 -9.79
CA TYR A 82 -7.25 14.05 -9.47
C TYR A 82 -6.79 14.41 -8.06
N LEU A 83 -7.01 15.66 -7.62
CA LEU A 83 -6.73 16.07 -6.25
C LEU A 83 -7.53 15.25 -5.22
N PHE A 84 -8.84 15.07 -5.43
CA PHE A 84 -9.66 14.22 -4.57
C PHE A 84 -9.21 12.77 -4.59
N LEU A 85 -8.81 12.25 -5.76
CA LEU A 85 -8.27 10.90 -5.88
C LEU A 85 -7.02 10.72 -5.01
N ILE A 86 -6.09 11.69 -5.02
CA ILE A 86 -4.89 11.67 -4.16
C ILE A 86 -5.27 11.71 -2.69
N VAL A 87 -6.16 12.63 -2.28
CA VAL A 87 -6.58 12.76 -0.87
C VAL A 87 -7.23 11.48 -0.36
N PHE A 88 -8.16 10.90 -1.11
CA PHE A 88 -8.79 9.64 -0.72
C PHE A 88 -7.83 8.45 -0.77
N SER A 89 -6.84 8.44 -1.68
CA SER A 89 -5.78 7.42 -1.71
C SER A 89 -4.91 7.47 -0.46
N LEU A 90 -4.55 8.66 0.00
CA LEU A 90 -3.79 8.84 1.25
C LEU A 90 -4.61 8.38 2.46
N LEU A 91 -5.88 8.79 2.55
CA LEU A 91 -6.76 8.34 3.63
C LEU A 91 -6.97 6.83 3.61
N GLY A 92 -7.21 6.25 2.43
CA GLY A 92 -7.36 4.81 2.26
C GLY A 92 -6.09 4.05 2.60
N GLY A 93 -4.91 4.58 2.23
CA GLY A 93 -3.62 4.03 2.62
C GLY A 93 -3.43 4.04 4.15
N ILE A 94 -3.64 5.17 4.81
CA ILE A 94 -3.55 5.30 6.27
C ILE A 94 -4.47 4.29 6.96
N LEU A 95 -5.73 4.15 6.50
CA LEU A 95 -6.69 3.20 7.06
C LEU A 95 -6.30 1.75 6.79
N LEU A 96 -5.84 1.43 5.57
CA LEU A 96 -5.37 0.08 5.23
C LEU A 96 -4.27 -0.38 6.17
N TYR A 97 -3.23 0.44 6.33
CA TYR A 97 -2.12 0.12 7.23
C TYR A 97 -2.57 0.02 8.69
N ALA A 98 -3.43 0.95 9.15
CA ALA A 98 -3.95 0.93 10.51
C ALA A 98 -4.74 -0.36 10.82
N VAL A 99 -5.68 -0.73 9.95
CA VAL A 99 -6.49 -1.95 10.11
C VAL A 99 -5.63 -3.20 10.02
N PHE A 100 -4.74 -3.26 9.02
CA PHE A 100 -3.87 -4.41 8.82
C PHE A 100 -2.97 -4.66 10.04
N TYR A 101 -2.25 -3.63 10.51
CA TYR A 101 -1.35 -3.81 11.66
C TYR A 101 -2.09 -4.01 12.98
N ALA A 102 -3.27 -3.41 13.17
CA ALA A 102 -4.09 -3.70 14.33
C ALA A 102 -4.52 -5.18 14.36
N LEU A 103 -4.90 -5.74 13.22
CA LEU A 103 -5.21 -7.17 13.09
C LEU A 103 -3.96 -8.04 13.30
N PHE A 104 -2.83 -7.64 12.72
CA PHE A 104 -1.58 -8.39 12.84
C PHE A 104 -1.07 -8.43 14.29
N ILE A 105 -1.04 -7.31 15.00
CA ILE A 105 -0.67 -7.23 16.42
C ILE A 105 -1.64 -8.04 17.29
N THR A 106 -2.94 -7.95 17.00
CA THR A 106 -3.95 -8.73 17.71
C THR A 106 -3.76 -10.24 17.47
N TYR A 107 -3.36 -10.64 16.25
CA TYR A 107 -3.04 -12.03 15.92
C TYR A 107 -1.83 -12.53 16.73
N ASP A 108 -0.77 -11.75 16.78
CA ASP A 108 0.48 -12.11 17.43
C ASP A 108 0.32 -12.27 18.96
N ARG A 109 -0.49 -11.41 19.60
CA ARG A 109 -0.74 -11.43 21.05
C ARG A 109 -1.77 -12.48 21.50
N ARG A 110 -2.54 -13.09 20.59
CA ARG A 110 -3.62 -14.02 20.97
C ARG A 110 -3.32 -15.45 20.57
N GLU A 111 -3.35 -16.37 21.52
CA GLU A 111 -3.19 -17.82 21.26
C GLU A 111 -4.20 -18.37 20.21
N LYS A 112 -5.41 -17.79 20.14
CA LYS A 112 -6.45 -18.17 19.19
C LYS A 112 -6.35 -17.44 17.84
N GLY A 113 -5.30 -16.64 17.63
CA GLY A 113 -5.13 -15.78 16.47
C GLY A 113 -6.33 -14.83 16.29
N LEU A 114 -6.80 -14.63 15.05
CA LEU A 114 -7.94 -13.74 14.75
C LEU A 114 -9.32 -14.41 14.90
N ARG A 115 -9.40 -15.67 15.33
CA ARG A 115 -10.69 -16.35 15.48
C ARG A 115 -11.51 -15.71 16.61
N GLY A 116 -12.75 -15.29 16.29
CA GLY A 116 -13.65 -14.66 17.26
C GLY A 116 -13.20 -13.28 17.76
N VAL A 117 -12.36 -12.56 16.99
CA VAL A 117 -12.01 -11.17 17.30
C VAL A 117 -13.26 -10.31 17.21
N THR A 118 -13.52 -9.54 18.27
CA THR A 118 -14.59 -8.55 18.34
C THR A 118 -14.02 -7.15 18.10
N TRP A 119 -14.88 -6.21 17.71
CA TRP A 119 -14.46 -4.82 17.53
C TRP A 119 -13.92 -4.19 18.83
N SER A 120 -14.53 -4.50 19.97
CA SER A 120 -14.07 -3.98 21.27
C SER A 120 -12.62 -4.39 21.60
N ALA A 121 -12.21 -5.59 21.20
CA ALA A 121 -10.84 -6.05 21.40
C ALA A 121 -9.85 -5.42 20.39
N LEU A 122 -10.32 -5.02 19.22
CA LEU A 122 -9.50 -4.45 18.16
C LEU A 122 -9.38 -2.92 18.25
N SER A 123 -10.40 -2.24 18.79
CA SER A 123 -10.54 -0.78 18.72
C SER A 123 -9.38 0.00 19.34
N ALA A 124 -8.85 -0.46 20.46
CA ALA A 124 -7.71 0.19 21.12
C ALA A 124 -6.44 0.12 20.27
N GLU A 125 -6.12 -1.07 19.74
CA GLU A 125 -4.97 -1.25 18.84
C GLU A 125 -5.19 -0.54 17.50
N PHE A 126 -6.41 -0.52 16.99
CA PHE A 126 -6.75 0.23 15.76
C PHE A 126 -6.48 1.73 15.91
N LEU A 127 -6.92 2.36 17.00
CA LEU A 127 -6.67 3.79 17.23
C LEU A 127 -5.16 4.09 17.40
N ARG A 128 -4.43 3.20 18.08
CA ARG A 128 -2.98 3.29 18.18
C ARG A 128 -2.32 3.20 16.80
N CYS A 129 -2.68 2.18 16.02
CA CYS A 129 -2.17 1.98 14.68
C CYS A 129 -2.55 3.10 13.73
N LEU A 130 -3.75 3.67 13.85
CA LEU A 130 -4.20 4.79 13.04
C LEU A 130 -3.33 6.04 13.25
N LYS A 131 -3.05 6.39 14.50
CA LYS A 131 -2.13 7.51 14.82
C LYS A 131 -0.72 7.25 14.27
N ARG A 132 -0.18 6.04 14.49
CA ARG A 132 1.16 5.67 14.00
C ARG A 132 1.21 5.66 12.48
N SER A 133 0.19 5.12 11.81
CA SER A 133 0.08 5.11 10.35
C SER A 133 0.05 6.53 9.80
N ALA A 134 -0.80 7.41 10.33
CA ALA A 134 -0.86 8.80 9.90
C ALA A 134 0.49 9.53 10.08
N THR A 135 1.17 9.32 11.21
CA THR A 135 2.51 9.88 11.47
C THR A 135 3.54 9.34 10.47
N CYS A 136 3.49 8.04 10.17
CA CYS A 136 4.39 7.39 9.21
C CYS A 136 4.21 7.94 7.79
N PHE A 137 2.95 8.05 7.34
CA PHE A 137 2.62 8.64 6.04
C PHE A 137 3.07 10.10 5.96
N GLY A 138 2.76 10.91 6.96
CA GLY A 138 3.20 12.31 7.03
C GLY A 138 4.72 12.46 6.97
N PHE A 139 5.45 11.62 7.70
CA PHE A 139 6.91 11.61 7.70
C PHE A 139 7.48 11.24 6.32
N ILE A 140 6.94 10.21 5.67
CA ILE A 140 7.40 9.79 4.33
C ILE A 140 7.06 10.85 3.28
N ILE A 141 5.87 11.46 3.35
CA ILE A 141 5.50 12.56 2.45
C ILE A 141 6.46 13.73 2.61
N LEU A 142 6.78 14.10 3.86
CA LEU A 142 7.76 15.17 4.12
C LEU A 142 9.13 14.84 3.49
N LEU A 143 9.64 13.64 3.71
CA LEU A 143 10.90 13.18 3.12
C LEU A 143 10.86 13.19 1.58
N LEU A 144 9.74 12.75 1.00
CA LEU A 144 9.54 12.75 -0.45
C LEU A 144 9.54 14.17 -1.02
N VAL A 145 8.84 15.09 -0.37
CA VAL A 145 8.82 16.52 -0.78
C VAL A 145 10.22 17.11 -0.71
N LEU A 146 10.94 16.91 0.38
CA LEU A 146 12.32 17.38 0.53
C LEU A 146 13.24 16.79 -0.56
N TYR A 147 13.07 15.50 -0.85
CA TYR A 147 13.82 14.83 -1.91
C TYR A 147 13.49 15.39 -3.30
N LEU A 148 12.21 15.64 -3.61
CA LEU A 148 11.79 16.23 -4.89
C LEU A 148 12.32 17.66 -5.06
N VAL A 149 12.28 18.46 -4.00
CA VAL A 149 12.89 19.82 -4.02
C VAL A 149 14.39 19.73 -4.32
N LEU A 150 15.11 18.84 -3.63
CA LEU A 150 16.53 18.62 -3.88
C LEU A 150 16.79 18.16 -5.32
N MET A 151 15.96 17.25 -5.82
CA MET A 151 16.07 16.71 -7.19
C MET A 151 15.88 17.84 -8.24
N VAL A 152 14.90 18.72 -8.06
CA VAL A 152 14.65 19.87 -8.94
C VAL A 152 15.83 20.85 -8.89
N LEU A 153 16.35 21.17 -7.70
CA LEU A 153 17.52 22.03 -7.54
C LEU A 153 18.76 21.45 -8.24
N LEU A 154 19.02 20.16 -8.09
CA LEU A 154 20.14 19.50 -8.76
C LEU A 154 19.95 19.46 -10.29
N ALA A 155 18.74 19.16 -10.76
CA ALA A 155 18.41 19.14 -12.19
C ALA A 155 18.53 20.51 -12.84
N SER A 156 18.28 21.61 -12.10
CA SER A 156 18.49 22.99 -12.60
C SER A 156 19.98 23.31 -12.84
N LEU A 157 20.89 22.65 -12.12
CA LEU A 157 22.32 22.77 -12.34
C LEU A 157 22.79 21.93 -13.55
N SER A 158 22.31 20.71 -13.67
CA SER A 158 22.56 19.83 -14.81
C SER A 158 21.52 18.69 -14.87
N ALA A 159 20.90 18.50 -16.03
CA ALA A 159 19.99 17.35 -16.25
C ALA A 159 20.69 15.97 -16.05
N ALA A 160 22.03 15.91 -16.18
CA ALA A 160 22.80 14.69 -15.93
C ALA A 160 22.70 14.19 -14.48
N THR A 161 22.39 15.07 -13.51
CA THR A 161 22.19 14.70 -12.10
C THR A 161 21.03 13.72 -11.90
N LEU A 162 20.04 13.73 -12.79
CA LEU A 162 18.90 12.80 -12.76
C LEU A 162 19.34 11.34 -12.95
N ILE A 163 20.45 11.10 -13.67
CA ILE A 163 21.01 9.75 -13.87
C ILE A 163 21.42 9.13 -12.53
N VAL A 164 21.80 9.93 -11.56
CA VAL A 164 22.22 9.45 -10.23
C VAL A 164 21.05 9.50 -9.23
N THR A 165 20.31 10.61 -9.21
CA THR A 165 19.25 10.82 -8.21
C THR A 165 18.07 9.86 -8.38
N VAL A 166 17.65 9.55 -9.60
CA VAL A 166 16.53 8.62 -9.83
C VAL A 166 16.85 7.19 -9.37
N PRO A 167 18.00 6.57 -9.75
CA PRO A 167 18.39 5.26 -9.22
C PRO A 167 18.56 5.25 -7.70
N LEU A 168 19.08 6.33 -7.12
CA LEU A 168 19.21 6.44 -5.66
C LEU A 168 17.85 6.39 -4.97
N LEU A 169 16.85 7.11 -5.47
CA LEU A 169 15.47 7.04 -4.94
C LEU A 169 14.93 5.61 -5.01
N LEU A 170 15.07 4.96 -6.17
CA LEU A 170 14.62 3.58 -6.36
C LEU A 170 15.30 2.61 -5.39
N ALA A 171 16.60 2.77 -5.15
CA ALA A 171 17.32 1.97 -4.16
C ALA A 171 16.82 2.19 -2.73
N CYS A 172 16.44 3.43 -2.37
CA CYS A 172 15.90 3.77 -1.05
C CYS A 172 14.47 3.25 -0.82
N LEU A 173 13.69 2.95 -1.87
CA LEU A 173 12.32 2.42 -1.71
C LEU A 173 12.28 1.12 -0.91
N VAL A 174 13.29 0.24 -1.07
CA VAL A 174 13.36 -1.05 -0.37
C VAL A 174 13.48 -0.87 1.15
N PRO A 175 14.46 -0.09 1.69
CA PRO A 175 14.51 0.22 3.12
C PRO A 175 13.27 0.95 3.64
N ILE A 176 12.67 1.85 2.85
CA ILE A 176 11.43 2.56 3.22
C ILE A 176 10.27 1.59 3.40
N MET A 177 10.15 0.55 2.58
CA MET A 177 9.12 -0.47 2.76
C MET A 177 9.29 -1.26 4.05
N ILE A 178 10.54 -1.44 4.55
CA ILE A 178 10.83 -2.08 5.83
C ILE A 178 10.58 -1.13 7.01
N PHE A 179 10.68 0.17 6.81
CA PHE A 179 10.41 1.18 7.84
C PHE A 179 8.97 1.12 8.36
N TYR A 180 7.97 0.84 7.50
CA TYR A 180 6.58 0.72 7.94
C TYR A 180 6.38 -0.35 9.01
N PRO A 181 6.66 -1.64 8.77
CA PRO A 181 6.54 -2.66 9.80
C PRO A 181 7.43 -2.38 11.01
N ALA A 182 8.64 -1.85 10.80
CA ALA A 182 9.53 -1.48 11.89
C ALA A 182 8.87 -0.45 12.82
N TYR A 183 8.29 0.62 12.28
CA TYR A 183 7.64 1.64 13.10
C TYR A 183 6.32 1.16 13.70
N MET A 184 5.52 0.37 12.97
CA MET A 184 4.21 -0.09 13.45
C MET A 184 4.32 -1.14 14.57
N LEU A 185 5.33 -2.03 14.50
CA LEU A 185 5.51 -3.16 15.44
C LEU A 185 6.49 -2.88 16.56
N ASP A 186 7.31 -1.82 16.47
CA ASP A 186 8.28 -1.50 17.49
C ASP A 186 7.60 -1.02 18.78
N GLU A 187 7.78 -1.79 19.85
CA GLU A 187 7.28 -1.48 21.20
C GLU A 187 8.25 -0.63 22.02
N ARG A 188 9.52 -0.54 21.59
CA ARG A 188 10.61 0.13 22.32
C ARG A 188 10.52 1.66 22.31
N SER A 189 9.47 2.25 21.75
CA SER A 189 9.24 3.72 21.65
C SER A 189 10.45 4.54 21.15
N ALA A 190 11.24 3.95 20.26
CA ALA A 190 12.51 4.52 19.76
C ALA A 190 12.36 5.83 18.96
N GLY A 191 11.16 6.37 18.80
CA GLY A 191 10.90 7.55 17.98
C GLY A 191 11.01 7.28 16.48
N ILE A 192 10.29 8.07 15.70
CA ILE A 192 10.17 7.84 14.24
C ILE A 192 11.52 7.97 13.51
N TRP A 193 12.35 8.94 13.92
CA TRP A 193 13.65 9.17 13.30
C TRP A 193 14.64 8.02 13.52
N ASN A 194 14.73 7.53 14.75
CA ASN A 194 15.62 6.41 15.08
C ASN A 194 15.18 5.13 14.37
N THR A 195 13.89 4.86 14.30
CA THR A 195 13.35 3.72 13.55
C THR A 195 13.63 3.85 12.06
N PHE A 196 13.53 5.06 11.50
CA PHE A 196 13.86 5.31 10.11
C PHE A 196 15.36 5.05 9.84
N LEU A 197 16.26 5.58 10.67
CA LEU A 197 17.70 5.33 10.53
C LEU A 197 18.06 3.86 10.66
N TRP A 198 17.44 3.15 11.62
CA TRP A 198 17.59 1.71 11.76
C TRP A 198 17.16 0.96 10.50
N SER A 199 15.99 1.32 9.95
CA SER A 199 15.47 0.71 8.70
C SER A 199 16.36 1.00 7.51
N MET A 200 16.88 2.21 7.36
CA MET A 200 17.84 2.54 6.32
C MET A 200 19.10 1.68 6.45
N HIS A 201 19.74 1.70 7.62
CA HIS A 201 20.99 0.99 7.85
C HIS A 201 20.85 -0.53 7.62
N ASN A 202 19.88 -1.18 8.26
CA ASN A 202 19.69 -2.63 8.20
C ASN A 202 18.98 -3.07 6.91
N GLY A 203 18.12 -2.22 6.35
CA GLY A 203 17.49 -2.45 5.07
C GLY A 203 18.48 -2.48 3.92
N PHE A 204 19.50 -1.59 3.92
CA PHE A 204 20.58 -1.65 2.94
C PHE A 204 21.49 -2.87 3.14
N LYS A 205 21.79 -3.28 4.36
CA LYS A 205 22.56 -4.52 4.62
C LYS A 205 21.86 -5.78 4.09
N CYS A 206 20.54 -5.79 4.10
CA CYS A 206 19.73 -6.91 3.62
C CYS A 206 19.00 -6.58 2.32
N TRP A 207 19.49 -5.60 1.54
CA TRP A 207 18.80 -5.03 0.38
C TRP A 207 18.33 -6.06 -0.64
N GLY A 208 19.21 -6.95 -1.08
CA GLY A 208 18.89 -7.96 -2.11
C GLY A 208 17.75 -8.90 -1.70
N GLY A 209 17.78 -9.42 -0.45
CA GLY A 209 16.72 -10.27 0.07
C GLY A 209 15.39 -9.52 0.27
N SER A 210 15.46 -8.26 0.69
CA SER A 210 14.30 -7.39 0.85
C SER A 210 13.71 -7.00 -0.49
N PHE A 211 14.55 -6.63 -1.45
CA PHE A 211 14.13 -6.33 -2.82
C PHE A 211 13.39 -7.52 -3.44
N LEU A 212 13.96 -8.71 -3.34
CA LEU A 212 13.39 -9.90 -3.97
C LEU A 212 12.00 -10.24 -3.42
N ILE A 213 11.82 -10.25 -2.08
CA ILE A 213 10.52 -10.55 -1.47
C ILE A 213 9.48 -9.47 -1.81
N LEU A 214 9.85 -8.20 -1.74
CA LEU A 214 8.96 -7.08 -2.07
C LEU A 214 8.62 -7.08 -3.56
N PHE A 215 9.58 -7.33 -4.44
CA PHE A 215 9.36 -7.42 -5.89
C PHE A 215 8.33 -8.50 -6.23
N VAL A 216 8.50 -9.72 -5.71
CA VAL A 216 7.57 -10.82 -6.00
C VAL A 216 6.19 -10.58 -5.36
N CYS A 217 6.12 -10.03 -4.13
CA CYS A 217 4.84 -9.65 -3.53
C CYS A 217 4.13 -8.54 -4.35
N ASN A 218 4.86 -7.55 -4.86
CA ASN A 218 4.30 -6.51 -5.73
C ASN A 218 3.87 -7.08 -7.10
N LEU A 219 4.61 -8.03 -7.66
CA LEU A 219 4.21 -8.73 -8.89
C LEU A 219 2.89 -9.46 -8.69
N LEU A 220 2.75 -10.22 -7.60
CA LEU A 220 1.51 -10.92 -7.25
C LEU A 220 0.35 -9.93 -7.02
N MET A 221 0.60 -8.84 -6.29
CA MET A 221 -0.37 -7.76 -6.11
C MET A 221 -0.82 -7.20 -7.45
N SER A 222 0.11 -6.91 -8.36
CA SER A 222 -0.18 -6.34 -9.68
C SER A 222 -1.01 -7.30 -10.54
N VAL A 223 -0.72 -8.59 -10.50
CA VAL A 223 -1.51 -9.62 -11.21
C VAL A 223 -2.94 -9.68 -10.64
N LEU A 224 -3.08 -9.75 -9.31
CA LEU A 224 -4.40 -9.80 -8.66
C LEU A 224 -5.22 -8.54 -8.95
N SER A 225 -4.63 -7.35 -8.77
CA SER A 225 -5.30 -6.08 -9.07
C SER A 225 -5.63 -5.96 -10.56
N GLY A 226 -4.72 -6.35 -11.44
CA GLY A 226 -4.91 -6.32 -12.90
C GLY A 226 -6.09 -7.18 -13.33
N LEU A 227 -6.21 -8.42 -12.84
CA LEU A 227 -7.34 -9.30 -13.14
C LEU A 227 -8.67 -8.70 -12.69
N LEU A 228 -8.71 -8.10 -11.50
CA LEU A 228 -9.91 -7.47 -10.95
C LEU A 228 -10.24 -6.12 -11.61
N SER A 229 -9.27 -5.51 -12.32
CA SER A 229 -9.46 -4.27 -13.09
C SER A 229 -9.96 -4.51 -14.53
N VAL A 230 -9.99 -5.76 -15.00
CA VAL A 230 -10.46 -6.10 -16.37
C VAL A 230 -11.83 -5.50 -16.68
N PRO A 231 -12.86 -5.55 -15.81
CA PRO A 231 -14.16 -4.94 -16.11
C PRO A 231 -14.07 -3.44 -16.41
N MET A 232 -13.22 -2.71 -15.70
CA MET A 232 -13.00 -1.27 -15.92
C MET A 232 -12.38 -1.03 -17.30
N TYR A 233 -11.37 -1.80 -17.71
CA TYR A 233 -10.75 -1.68 -19.03
C TYR A 233 -11.73 -2.02 -20.15
N VAL A 234 -12.59 -3.03 -19.96
CA VAL A 234 -13.65 -3.37 -20.93
C VAL A 234 -14.61 -2.20 -21.14
N VAL A 235 -15.07 -1.56 -20.05
CA VAL A 235 -15.95 -0.36 -20.16
C VAL A 235 -15.27 0.76 -20.92
N LEU A 236 -13.99 1.04 -20.63
CA LEU A 236 -13.22 2.09 -21.32
C LEU A 236 -13.02 1.79 -22.80
N ILE A 237 -12.71 0.54 -23.17
CA ILE A 237 -12.53 0.12 -24.57
C ILE A 237 -13.84 0.24 -25.34
N VAL A 238 -14.95 -0.26 -24.79
CA VAL A 238 -16.27 -0.15 -25.44
C VAL A 238 -16.65 1.32 -25.64
N ARG A 239 -16.42 2.18 -24.64
CA ARG A 239 -16.65 3.63 -24.77
C ARG A 239 -15.81 4.24 -25.91
N ALA A 240 -14.51 3.91 -25.96
CA ALA A 240 -13.63 4.40 -27.02
C ALA A 240 -14.09 3.97 -28.42
N PHE A 241 -14.57 2.74 -28.57
CA PHE A 241 -15.13 2.24 -29.84
C PHE A 241 -16.40 3.00 -30.26
N LEU A 242 -17.33 3.24 -29.32
CA LEU A 242 -18.58 3.93 -29.62
C LEU A 242 -18.33 5.39 -30.05
N VAL A 243 -17.40 6.08 -29.40
CA VAL A 243 -17.01 7.45 -29.77
C VAL A 243 -16.31 7.46 -31.14
N GLY A 244 -15.39 6.52 -31.39
CA GLY A 244 -14.72 6.41 -32.71
C GLY A 244 -15.69 6.11 -33.85
N ALA A 245 -16.74 5.34 -33.61
CA ALA A 245 -17.75 4.98 -34.62
C ALA A 245 -18.76 6.11 -34.89
N SER A 246 -19.11 6.90 -33.85
CA SER A 246 -20.12 7.96 -33.98
C SER A 246 -19.55 9.31 -34.43
N GLY A 247 -18.24 9.52 -34.37
CA GLY A 247 -17.59 10.79 -34.65
C GLY A 247 -17.98 11.94 -33.70
N GLN A 248 -18.84 11.64 -32.72
CA GLN A 248 -19.31 12.60 -31.73
C GLN A 248 -18.78 12.14 -30.35
N VAL A 249 -18.59 13.11 -29.44
CA VAL A 249 -18.42 12.82 -28.01
C VAL A 249 -19.76 12.27 -27.52
N ALA A 250 -20.01 10.98 -27.83
CA ALA A 250 -21.19 10.33 -27.32
C ALA A 250 -21.01 10.30 -25.80
N ASP A 251 -21.77 11.14 -25.09
CA ASP A 251 -22.08 10.83 -23.70
C ASP A 251 -22.65 9.42 -23.76
N GLY A 252 -21.87 8.44 -23.30
CA GLY A 252 -22.23 7.02 -23.38
C GLY A 252 -23.52 6.70 -22.64
N GLY A 253 -24.21 7.75 -22.18
CA GLY A 253 -25.44 7.70 -21.43
C GLY A 253 -25.21 7.23 -19.97
N MET A 254 -26.20 7.45 -19.15
CA MET A 254 -26.22 7.12 -17.72
C MET A 254 -25.74 5.69 -17.39
N LEU A 255 -25.97 4.74 -18.31
CA LEU A 255 -25.54 3.35 -18.10
C LEU A 255 -24.02 3.23 -18.08
N PHE A 256 -23.29 3.91 -18.98
CA PHE A 256 -21.82 3.88 -18.99
C PHE A 256 -21.23 4.57 -17.78
N ASP A 257 -21.79 5.71 -17.35
CA ASP A 257 -21.32 6.41 -16.15
C ASP A 257 -21.48 5.55 -14.91
N VAL A 258 -22.61 4.86 -14.77
CA VAL A 258 -22.86 3.92 -13.67
C VAL A 258 -21.91 2.73 -13.73
N LEU A 259 -21.70 2.12 -14.90
CA LEU A 259 -20.76 1.00 -15.06
C LEU A 259 -19.32 1.42 -14.77
N GLN A 260 -18.90 2.59 -15.26
CA GLN A 260 -17.57 3.15 -15.01
C GLN A 260 -17.35 3.41 -13.54
N TYR A 261 -18.34 3.97 -12.84
CA TYR A 261 -18.29 4.17 -11.39
C TYR A 261 -18.15 2.84 -10.63
N PHE A 262 -19.02 1.87 -10.90
CA PHE A 262 -18.97 0.56 -10.23
C PHE A 262 -17.65 -0.17 -10.46
N THR A 263 -17.16 -0.17 -11.69
CA THR A 263 -15.88 -0.82 -12.02
C THR A 263 -14.70 -0.09 -11.41
N SER A 264 -14.75 1.25 -11.28
CA SER A 264 -13.75 2.03 -10.56
C SER A 264 -13.71 1.69 -9.08
N VAL A 265 -14.87 1.60 -8.40
CA VAL A 265 -14.97 1.17 -7.00
C VAL A 265 -14.39 -0.23 -6.81
N LEU A 266 -14.76 -1.18 -7.69
CA LEU A 266 -14.27 -2.56 -7.65
C LEU A 266 -12.74 -2.61 -7.78
N THR A 267 -12.20 -1.89 -8.74
CA THR A 267 -10.76 -1.82 -9.01
C THR A 267 -9.98 -1.27 -7.82
N LEU A 268 -10.45 -0.17 -7.22
CA LEU A 268 -9.81 0.46 -6.08
C LEU A 268 -9.88 -0.42 -4.83
N TYR A 269 -11.05 -1.01 -4.57
CA TYR A 269 -11.22 -1.92 -3.45
C TYR A 269 -10.34 -3.18 -3.60
N ALA A 270 -10.29 -3.75 -4.80
CA ALA A 270 -9.43 -4.88 -5.13
C ALA A 270 -7.95 -4.56 -4.93
N SER A 271 -7.52 -3.35 -5.30
CA SER A 271 -6.15 -2.86 -5.09
C SER A 271 -5.80 -2.81 -3.58
N TYR A 272 -6.70 -2.32 -2.73
CA TYR A 272 -6.50 -2.35 -1.29
C TYR A 272 -6.34 -3.77 -0.75
N LEU A 273 -7.22 -4.70 -1.15
CA LEU A 273 -7.12 -6.09 -0.71
C LEU A 273 -5.82 -6.76 -1.18
N SER A 274 -5.43 -6.53 -2.41
CA SER A 274 -4.20 -7.08 -2.99
C SER A 274 -2.94 -6.55 -2.28
N THR A 275 -2.95 -5.31 -1.81
CA THR A 275 -1.83 -4.69 -1.08
C THR A 275 -1.51 -5.43 0.22
N VAL A 276 -2.46 -6.14 0.83
CA VAL A 276 -2.23 -6.96 2.03
C VAL A 276 -1.11 -7.99 1.83
N VAL A 277 -0.97 -8.52 0.62
CA VAL A 277 0.13 -9.48 0.29
C VAL A 277 1.49 -8.81 0.46
N VAL A 278 1.63 -7.57 -0.02
CA VAL A 278 2.87 -6.79 0.11
C VAL A 278 3.14 -6.44 1.57
N LEU A 279 2.11 -6.04 2.32
CA LEU A 279 2.24 -5.71 3.74
C LEU A 279 2.71 -6.92 4.57
N LEU A 280 2.17 -8.10 4.32
CA LEU A 280 2.61 -9.34 4.96
C LEU A 280 4.04 -9.69 4.59
N GLY A 281 4.39 -9.62 3.30
CA GLY A 281 5.76 -9.85 2.83
C GLY A 281 6.77 -8.91 3.50
N ALA A 282 6.46 -7.61 3.57
CA ALA A 282 7.28 -6.62 4.26
C ALA A 282 7.39 -6.89 5.78
N THR A 283 6.29 -7.29 6.41
CA THR A 283 6.24 -7.61 7.85
C THR A 283 7.10 -8.81 8.20
N TYR A 284 7.00 -9.92 7.45
CA TYR A 284 7.84 -11.09 7.69
C TYR A 284 9.30 -10.87 7.29
N GLN A 285 9.55 -10.03 6.31
CA GLN A 285 10.92 -9.60 5.99
C GLN A 285 11.52 -8.75 7.11
N TYR A 286 10.75 -7.82 7.69
CA TYR A 286 11.16 -7.07 8.87
C TYR A 286 11.50 -8.01 10.04
N GLY A 287 10.62 -8.98 10.36
CA GLY A 287 10.86 -9.96 11.42
C GLY A 287 12.15 -10.77 11.18
N HIS A 288 12.43 -11.15 9.94
CA HIS A 288 13.68 -11.82 9.57
C HIS A 288 14.91 -10.91 9.78
N ILE A 289 14.86 -9.64 9.37
CA ILE A 289 15.97 -8.69 9.52
C ILE A 289 16.21 -8.44 11.01
N ARG A 290 15.16 -8.25 11.78
CA ARG A 290 15.22 -8.00 13.22
C ARG A 290 15.87 -9.16 13.96
N GLU A 291 15.46 -10.38 13.67
CA GLU A 291 16.06 -11.59 14.25
C GLU A 291 17.51 -11.81 13.80
N LYS A 292 17.83 -11.42 12.56
CA LYS A 292 19.20 -11.56 12.03
C LYS A 292 20.18 -10.56 12.64
N MET A 293 19.74 -9.33 12.91
CA MET A 293 20.59 -8.21 13.32
C MET A 293 20.61 -8.01 14.84
N ASP A 294 19.47 -8.20 15.51
CA ASP A 294 19.29 -7.88 16.92
C ASP A 294 19.07 -9.14 17.78
N ALA A 295 18.92 -10.35 17.17
CA ALA A 295 18.72 -11.64 17.85
C ALA A 295 17.62 -11.59 18.95
N VAL A 296 16.46 -11.03 18.61
CA VAL A 296 15.37 -10.70 19.56
C VAL A 296 14.91 -11.91 20.37
N THR A 297 14.84 -13.10 19.76
CA THR A 297 14.42 -14.33 20.46
C THR A 297 15.43 -14.77 21.54
N VAL A 298 16.71 -14.50 21.34
CA VAL A 298 17.76 -14.80 22.33
C VAL A 298 17.66 -13.86 23.52
N ASP A 299 17.41 -12.57 23.28
CA ASP A 299 17.23 -11.58 24.35
C ASP A 299 16.00 -11.94 25.23
N GLU A 300 14.87 -12.32 24.59
CA GLU A 300 13.66 -12.76 25.31
C GLU A 300 13.89 -14.03 26.12
N ASP A 301 14.67 -14.99 25.64
CA ASP A 301 15.01 -16.20 26.37
C ASP A 301 15.89 -15.89 27.60
N ILE A 302 16.85 -14.97 27.46
CA ILE A 302 17.70 -14.52 28.58
C ILE A 302 16.84 -13.83 29.66
N GLU A 303 15.98 -12.90 29.30
CA GLU A 303 15.10 -12.20 30.25
C GLU A 303 14.11 -13.15 30.95
N ASN A 304 13.72 -14.25 30.31
CA ASN A 304 12.86 -15.25 30.92
C ASN A 304 13.64 -16.19 31.88
N PHE A 305 14.93 -16.45 31.62
CA PHE A 305 15.80 -17.17 32.54
C PHE A 305 16.00 -16.45 33.89
N ASP A 306 16.11 -15.11 33.84
CA ASP A 306 16.26 -14.30 35.05
C ASP A 306 14.97 -14.23 35.92
N LYS A 307 13.84 -14.73 35.40
CA LYS A 307 12.54 -14.80 36.12
C LYS A 307 12.21 -16.19 36.69
N LEU A 308 13.05 -17.21 36.42
CA LEU A 308 12.95 -18.56 36.99
C LEU A 308 13.77 -18.70 38.27
#